data_a11fd227feb54a972bfd0a2042ff1c93
#
_entry.id   a11fd227feb54a972bfd0a2042ff1c93
#
_cell.length_a   1.000
_cell.length_b   1.000
_cell.length_c   1.000
_cell.angle_alpha   90.00
_cell.angle_beta   90.00
_cell.angle_gamma   90.00
#
_symmetry.space_group_name_H-M   'P 1'
#
loop_
_entity.id
_entity.type
_entity.pdbx_description
1 polymer ?
#
loop_
_entity_poly.entity_id
_entity_poly.type
_entity_poly.pdbx_seq_one_letter_code
_entity_poly.pdbx_strand_id
1 'polypeptide(L)'
;SAAASAPAAAEGKVLNIWCWNDEFQSRFNDYYPEVKEIAADKSTTTLKDGTTVKWTINANENNNYQNKLDEALLNQDSAADDDKIDIFLIEADYALKYVDSDYVLDVKKDIGLTDSDLAGQYQYTKDIVSVDGSQRGTTWQATPGLFAYRRSIAKEVLGTDDPAEVQTYLSDWDKFNDVAAKAAAKGYKMLSGFDDAYRTFSNNVSAPWVTGTTVTVDENLMKWVDQTKEYTDKGYNNKSSLWDSQWASDQGPTGKVFGFFYSTWGINFTLLGNSLATPTAEGGKEEVGNGIYGDYAVCEGPQPYYWGGTWICGAAGSDNLETIKDVMLKLTCDEAIMKQITMDTQDYTNNEKAMEEIAKSDYKSDFLGGQNHIALFAEAATKIDMSNAGPYDQGLNESFQNAFKDYFTGNVEEDAAKANFETAIKEKYPELTDVVWPA
;
A
#
# COMPACT_ATOMS: atom_id res chain seq x y z
N SER A 1 35.91 -12.39 33.88
CA SER A 1 35.36 -11.07 34.18
C SER A 1 34.27 -10.74 33.17
N ALA A 2 33.00 -10.76 33.60
CA ALA A 2 31.89 -10.32 32.78
C ALA A 2 32.06 -8.81 32.52
N ALA A 3 32.14 -8.40 31.27
CA ALA A 3 32.08 -7.00 30.92
C ALA A 3 30.74 -6.46 31.38
N ALA A 4 30.75 -5.49 32.27
CA ALA A 4 29.56 -4.77 32.68
C ALA A 4 29.02 -4.08 31.44
N SER A 5 27.76 -4.43 31.04
CA SER A 5 27.06 -3.68 30.01
C SER A 5 26.93 -2.24 30.44
N ALA A 6 27.22 -1.28 29.53
CA ALA A 6 27.00 0.12 29.80
C ALA A 6 25.52 0.34 30.21
N PRO A 7 25.24 1.22 31.19
CA PRO A 7 23.87 1.51 31.57
C PRO A 7 23.11 2.02 30.35
N ALA A 8 21.87 1.52 30.15
CA ALA A 8 21.02 2.00 29.10
C ALA A 8 20.86 3.51 29.18
N ALA A 9 20.94 4.23 28.06
CA ALA A 9 20.67 5.66 28.00
C ALA A 9 19.30 5.97 28.61
N ALA A 10 19.20 7.05 29.41
CA ALA A 10 17.91 7.47 29.96
C ALA A 10 16.93 7.79 28.78
N GLU A 11 15.70 7.31 28.91
CA GLU A 11 14.65 7.63 27.97
C GLU A 11 14.31 9.13 27.99
N GLY A 12 14.10 9.69 26.81
CA GLY A 12 13.52 11.02 26.66
C GLY A 12 12.06 11.04 27.10
N LYS A 13 11.47 12.22 27.17
CA LYS A 13 10.06 12.43 27.50
C LYS A 13 9.27 13.08 26.36
N VAL A 14 9.89 13.26 25.21
CA VAL A 14 9.29 13.77 23.98
C VAL A 14 9.54 12.76 22.86
N LEU A 15 8.47 12.23 22.30
CA LEU A 15 8.52 11.29 21.17
C LEU A 15 7.98 12.00 19.92
N ASN A 16 8.86 12.30 18.97
CA ASN A 16 8.47 12.93 17.70
C ASN A 16 8.17 11.89 16.64
N ILE A 17 6.95 11.91 16.13
CA ILE A 17 6.49 11.00 15.07
C ILE A 17 6.12 11.79 13.82
N TRP A 18 6.70 11.41 12.68
CA TRP A 18 6.48 12.03 11.39
C TRP A 18 5.62 11.15 10.48
N CYS A 19 4.55 11.73 9.95
CA CYS A 19 3.55 11.08 9.09
C CYS A 19 3.19 11.98 7.91
N TRP A 20 2.53 11.41 6.89
CA TRP A 20 1.94 12.20 5.78
C TRP A 20 0.42 12.37 5.88
N ASN A 21 -0.22 11.65 6.78
CA ASN A 21 -1.64 11.77 7.10
C ASN A 21 -1.90 11.30 8.54
N ASP A 22 -3.15 11.24 8.95
CA ASP A 22 -3.54 10.89 10.31
C ASP A 22 -3.86 9.39 10.51
N GLU A 23 -3.60 8.53 9.54
CA GLU A 23 -3.92 7.10 9.65
C GLU A 23 -3.21 6.44 10.83
N PHE A 24 -1.88 6.53 10.87
CA PHE A 24 -1.11 5.95 11.98
C PHE A 24 -1.44 6.61 13.32
N GLN A 25 -1.63 7.92 13.34
CA GLN A 25 -2.07 8.63 14.54
C GLN A 25 -3.36 8.04 15.10
N SER A 26 -4.32 7.74 14.25
CA SER A 26 -5.58 7.11 14.65
C SER A 26 -5.35 5.72 15.22
N ARG A 27 -4.52 4.91 14.57
CA ARG A 27 -4.18 3.57 15.07
C ARG A 27 -3.47 3.64 16.42
N PHE A 28 -2.53 4.57 16.56
CA PHE A 28 -1.82 4.82 17.80
C PHE A 28 -2.78 5.24 18.92
N ASN A 29 -3.58 6.27 18.68
CA ASN A 29 -4.48 6.82 19.70
C ASN A 29 -5.58 5.83 20.09
N ASP A 30 -6.06 4.99 19.17
CA ASP A 30 -7.16 4.06 19.44
C ASP A 30 -6.68 2.73 20.05
N TYR A 31 -5.45 2.30 19.77
CA TYR A 31 -5.01 0.93 20.09
C TYR A 31 -3.75 0.84 20.94
N TYR A 32 -2.92 1.89 21.03
CA TYR A 32 -1.72 1.81 21.85
C TYR A 32 -2.09 1.89 23.35
N PRO A 33 -1.79 0.82 24.14
CA PRO A 33 -2.32 0.71 25.51
C PRO A 33 -1.82 1.79 26.47
N GLU A 34 -0.68 2.44 26.17
CA GLU A 34 -0.06 3.44 27.03
C GLU A 34 -0.59 4.86 26.82
N VAL A 35 -1.56 5.05 25.94
CA VAL A 35 -2.18 6.36 25.72
C VAL A 35 -3.01 6.75 26.95
N LYS A 36 -2.73 7.94 27.49
CA LYS A 36 -3.43 8.52 28.63
C LYS A 36 -4.40 9.61 28.19
N GLU A 37 -3.95 10.53 27.34
CA GLU A 37 -4.72 11.69 26.93
C GLU A 37 -4.36 12.10 25.50
N ILE A 38 -5.35 12.53 24.75
CA ILE A 38 -5.21 13.05 23.40
C ILE A 38 -5.61 14.53 23.42
N ALA A 39 -4.73 15.42 22.93
CA ALA A 39 -5.04 16.84 22.82
C ALA A 39 -6.25 17.05 21.89
N ALA A 40 -7.07 18.06 22.16
CA ALA A 40 -8.29 18.34 21.40
C ALA A 40 -8.01 18.58 19.91
N ASP A 41 -6.88 19.21 19.57
CA ASP A 41 -6.43 19.46 18.20
C ASP A 41 -5.60 18.30 17.61
N LYS A 42 -5.42 17.22 18.37
CA LYS A 42 -4.60 16.04 18.01
C LYS A 42 -3.13 16.34 17.72
N SER A 43 -2.62 17.49 18.12
CA SER A 43 -1.21 17.83 17.92
C SER A 43 -0.28 17.00 18.79
N THR A 44 -0.77 16.57 19.95
CA THR A 44 -0.01 15.76 20.92
C THR A 44 -0.85 14.64 21.50
N THR A 45 -0.15 13.59 21.93
CA THR A 45 -0.72 12.48 22.73
C THR A 45 0.16 12.31 23.96
N THR A 46 -0.43 12.26 25.13
CA THR A 46 0.30 12.03 26.38
C THR A 46 0.21 10.58 26.78
N LEU A 47 1.33 9.95 27.10
CA LEU A 47 1.39 8.57 27.57
C LEU A 47 1.31 8.49 29.10
N LYS A 48 1.00 7.31 29.61
CA LYS A 48 0.85 7.05 31.05
C LYS A 48 2.11 7.33 31.88
N ASP A 49 3.29 7.20 31.27
CA ASP A 49 4.58 7.49 31.90
C ASP A 49 4.97 8.97 31.83
N GLY A 50 4.10 9.82 31.28
CA GLY A 50 4.33 11.26 31.13
C GLY A 50 5.00 11.66 29.81
N THR A 51 5.35 10.73 28.95
CA THR A 51 5.90 11.03 27.62
C THR A 51 4.88 11.80 26.79
N THR A 52 5.34 12.85 26.13
CA THR A 52 4.54 13.61 25.15
C THR A 52 4.90 13.16 23.74
N VAL A 53 3.94 12.61 23.03
CA VAL A 53 4.08 12.31 21.61
C VAL A 53 3.70 13.56 20.82
N LYS A 54 4.63 14.05 20.02
CA LYS A 54 4.39 15.17 19.09
C LYS A 54 4.25 14.66 17.67
N TRP A 55 3.14 15.00 17.05
CA TRP A 55 2.82 14.59 15.70
C TRP A 55 3.21 15.68 14.71
N THR A 56 4.04 15.31 13.72
CA THR A 56 4.36 16.16 12.57
C THR A 56 3.74 15.50 11.34
N ILE A 57 2.69 16.13 10.79
CA ILE A 57 1.94 15.61 9.66
C ILE A 57 2.13 16.56 8.48
N ASN A 58 2.79 16.07 7.43
CA ASN A 58 3.02 16.79 6.18
C ASN A 58 2.41 16.01 5.02
N ALA A 59 1.43 16.60 4.33
CA ALA A 59 0.77 15.95 3.20
C ALA A 59 1.79 15.48 2.13
N ASN A 60 1.47 14.38 1.46
CA ASN A 60 2.37 13.73 0.51
C ASN A 60 2.33 14.37 -0.91
N GLU A 61 1.49 15.36 -1.14
CA GLU A 61 1.38 16.04 -2.43
C GLU A 61 2.72 16.61 -2.88
N ASN A 62 3.06 16.40 -4.15
CA ASN A 62 4.33 16.88 -4.75
C ASN A 62 5.58 16.44 -3.97
N ASN A 63 5.56 15.26 -3.37
CA ASN A 63 6.64 14.73 -2.52
C ASN A 63 6.97 15.61 -1.30
N ASN A 64 6.04 16.44 -0.85
CA ASN A 64 6.27 17.37 0.26
C ASN A 64 6.68 16.66 1.54
N TYR A 65 6.02 15.55 1.90
CA TYR A 65 6.41 14.77 3.07
C TYR A 65 7.86 14.27 2.97
N GLN A 66 8.21 13.63 1.85
CA GLN A 66 9.56 13.11 1.64
C GLN A 66 10.61 14.24 1.67
N ASN A 67 10.32 15.36 1.02
CA ASN A 67 11.26 16.48 0.96
C ASN A 67 11.54 17.07 2.35
N LYS A 68 10.50 17.26 3.17
CA LYS A 68 10.65 17.75 4.55
C LYS A 68 11.33 16.73 5.46
N LEU A 69 11.01 15.44 5.29
CA LEU A 69 11.65 14.36 6.03
C LEU A 69 13.14 14.28 5.69
N ASP A 70 13.49 14.34 4.43
CA ASP A 70 14.88 14.30 3.97
C ASP A 70 15.70 15.45 4.59
N GLU A 71 15.17 16.66 4.60
CA GLU A 71 15.79 17.82 5.22
C GLU A 71 15.98 17.63 6.73
N ALA A 72 14.94 17.17 7.43
CA ALA A 72 15.00 16.94 8.86
C ALA A 72 15.99 15.83 9.24
N LEU A 73 16.05 14.75 8.46
CA LEU A 73 17.02 13.67 8.69
C LEU A 73 18.46 14.12 8.47
N LEU A 74 18.72 14.97 7.49
CA LEU A 74 20.04 15.58 7.29
C LEU A 74 20.49 16.41 8.50
N ASN A 75 19.57 17.01 9.22
CA ASN A 75 19.83 17.83 10.40
C ASN A 75 19.69 17.08 11.74
N GLN A 76 19.45 15.77 11.68
CA GLN A 76 19.18 14.97 12.87
C GLN A 76 20.30 15.06 13.93
N ASP A 77 21.55 14.94 13.52
CA ASP A 77 22.70 14.94 14.45
C ASP A 77 22.87 16.27 15.20
N SER A 78 22.48 17.38 14.58
CA SER A 78 22.60 18.73 15.17
C SER A 78 21.37 19.17 15.96
N ALA A 79 20.27 18.41 15.88
CA ALA A 79 19.05 18.72 16.59
C ALA A 79 19.20 18.46 18.11
N ALA A 80 18.51 19.25 18.94
CA ALA A 80 18.39 18.94 20.37
C ALA A 80 17.60 17.61 20.53
N ASP A 81 17.85 16.89 21.62
CA ASP A 81 17.25 15.57 21.85
C ASP A 81 15.71 15.57 21.73
N ASP A 82 15.05 16.58 22.30
CA ASP A 82 13.59 16.72 22.21
C ASP A 82 13.07 17.15 20.83
N ASP A 83 13.94 17.56 19.92
CA ASP A 83 13.61 17.97 18.56
C ASP A 83 13.98 16.92 17.50
N LYS A 84 14.72 15.87 17.91
CA LYS A 84 15.07 14.78 17.02
C LYS A 84 13.83 13.99 16.62
N ILE A 85 13.84 13.48 15.39
CA ILE A 85 12.85 12.50 14.94
C ILE A 85 13.13 11.19 15.70
N ASP A 86 12.09 10.59 16.28
CA ASP A 86 12.16 9.30 16.95
C ASP A 86 11.58 8.19 16.06
N ILE A 87 10.40 8.44 15.51
CA ILE A 87 9.72 7.54 14.57
C ILE A 87 9.35 8.33 13.33
N PHE A 88 9.62 7.78 12.17
CA PHE A 88 9.04 8.28 10.93
C PHE A 88 8.42 7.16 10.11
N LEU A 89 7.38 7.50 9.38
CA LEU A 89 6.66 6.56 8.54
C LEU A 89 7.21 6.59 7.13
N ILE A 90 7.23 5.42 6.50
CA ILE A 90 7.56 5.26 5.09
C ILE A 90 6.48 4.44 4.40
N GLU A 91 6.27 4.70 3.13
CA GLU A 91 5.30 4.00 2.29
C GLU A 91 6.05 3.01 1.39
N ALA A 92 5.37 1.92 1.01
CA ALA A 92 5.95 0.83 0.24
C ALA A 92 6.73 1.27 -1.01
N ASP A 93 6.20 2.24 -1.75
CA ASP A 93 6.79 2.65 -3.04
C ASP A 93 8.19 3.26 -2.90
N TYR A 94 8.50 3.87 -1.74
CA TYR A 94 9.81 4.50 -1.51
C TYR A 94 10.55 3.96 -0.27
N ALA A 95 10.09 2.82 0.27
CA ALA A 95 10.67 2.25 1.49
C ALA A 95 12.19 2.08 1.40
N LEU A 96 12.68 1.52 0.30
CA LEU A 96 14.11 1.22 0.13
C LEU A 96 14.99 2.47 0.05
N LYS A 97 14.44 3.62 -0.36
CA LYS A 97 15.17 4.90 -0.29
C LYS A 97 15.64 5.20 1.13
N TYR A 98 14.79 4.93 2.12
CA TYR A 98 15.08 5.24 3.53
C TYR A 98 15.77 4.09 4.25
N VAL A 99 15.33 2.85 4.05
CA VAL A 99 15.92 1.70 4.76
C VAL A 99 17.34 1.39 4.30
N ASP A 100 17.72 1.77 3.08
CA ASP A 100 19.08 1.72 2.58
C ASP A 100 19.86 3.01 2.93
N SER A 101 19.70 3.49 4.15
CA SER A 101 20.37 4.70 4.64
C SER A 101 20.81 4.52 6.10
N ASP A 102 21.70 5.40 6.55
CA ASP A 102 22.18 5.43 7.94
C ASP A 102 21.20 6.11 8.91
N TYR A 103 20.07 6.61 8.40
CA TYR A 103 19.07 7.30 9.23
C TYR A 103 18.10 6.38 9.95
N VAL A 104 18.11 5.09 9.61
CA VAL A 104 17.13 4.11 10.08
C VAL A 104 17.81 3.05 10.94
N LEU A 105 17.22 2.75 12.08
CA LEU A 105 17.72 1.73 13.00
C LEU A 105 17.30 0.33 12.59
N ASP A 106 18.19 -0.65 12.83
CA ASP A 106 17.86 -2.07 12.75
C ASP A 106 16.91 -2.43 13.89
N VAL A 107 15.77 -3.02 13.57
CA VAL A 107 14.73 -3.32 14.57
C VAL A 107 15.16 -4.37 15.59
N LYS A 108 16.09 -5.26 15.23
CA LYS A 108 16.62 -6.29 16.14
C LYS A 108 17.86 -5.81 16.89
N LYS A 109 18.90 -5.37 16.19
CA LYS A 109 20.18 -4.97 16.79
C LYS A 109 20.08 -3.69 17.61
N ASP A 110 19.40 -2.68 17.09
CA ASP A 110 19.37 -1.34 17.71
C ASP A 110 18.16 -1.16 18.62
N ILE A 111 17.00 -1.67 18.23
CA ILE A 111 15.74 -1.48 18.96
C ILE A 111 15.47 -2.65 19.90
N GLY A 112 15.88 -3.85 19.54
CA GLY A 112 15.82 -5.01 20.44
C GLY A 112 14.59 -5.89 20.27
N LEU A 113 13.91 -5.83 19.10
CA LEU A 113 12.91 -6.84 18.74
C LEU A 113 13.58 -8.18 18.48
N THR A 114 12.90 -9.27 18.83
CA THR A 114 13.41 -10.62 18.63
C THR A 114 12.77 -11.27 17.40
N ASP A 115 13.37 -12.35 16.90
CA ASP A 115 12.76 -13.15 15.84
C ASP A 115 11.38 -13.69 16.28
N SER A 116 11.22 -14.02 17.55
CA SER A 116 9.95 -14.46 18.12
C SER A 116 8.88 -13.34 18.08
N ASP A 117 9.27 -12.09 18.36
CA ASP A 117 8.38 -10.95 18.27
C ASP A 117 7.84 -10.76 16.85
N LEU A 118 8.71 -10.96 15.85
CA LEU A 118 8.41 -10.72 14.43
C LEU A 118 7.81 -11.94 13.72
N ALA A 119 7.76 -13.10 14.37
CA ALA A 119 7.40 -14.37 13.72
C ALA A 119 5.98 -14.41 13.16
N GLY A 120 5.05 -13.66 13.74
CA GLY A 120 3.66 -13.62 13.26
C GLY A 120 3.42 -12.76 12.02
N GLN A 121 4.41 -12.00 11.59
CA GLN A 121 4.28 -11.11 10.43
C GLN A 121 4.46 -11.85 9.11
N TYR A 122 3.77 -11.38 8.08
CA TYR A 122 3.97 -11.89 6.72
C TYR A 122 5.40 -11.59 6.23
N GLN A 123 6.02 -12.56 5.59
CA GLN A 123 7.43 -12.44 5.20
C GLN A 123 7.70 -11.26 4.27
N TYR A 124 6.82 -11.00 3.28
CA TYR A 124 7.03 -9.90 2.36
C TYR A 124 7.06 -8.53 3.05
N THR A 125 6.35 -8.36 4.17
CA THR A 125 6.35 -7.10 4.93
C THR A 125 7.69 -6.86 5.64
N LYS A 126 8.41 -7.92 5.93
CA LYS A 126 9.78 -7.85 6.47
C LYS A 126 10.81 -7.63 5.37
N ASP A 127 10.62 -8.28 4.24
CA ASP A 127 11.57 -8.22 3.11
C ASP A 127 11.66 -6.82 2.51
N ILE A 128 10.53 -6.11 2.35
CA ILE A 128 10.51 -4.78 1.76
C ILE A 128 11.31 -3.73 2.56
N VAL A 129 11.50 -3.96 3.83
CA VAL A 129 12.26 -3.06 4.74
C VAL A 129 13.57 -3.67 5.21
N SER A 130 14.07 -4.67 4.50
CA SER A 130 15.33 -5.33 4.83
C SER A 130 16.39 -5.04 3.78
N VAL A 131 17.61 -4.73 4.23
CA VAL A 131 18.80 -4.53 3.40
C VAL A 131 19.93 -5.37 3.99
N ASP A 132 20.51 -6.25 3.17
CA ASP A 132 21.61 -7.13 3.58
C ASP A 132 21.32 -7.90 4.89
N GLY A 133 20.09 -8.39 5.04
CA GLY A 133 19.66 -9.14 6.22
C GLY A 133 19.30 -8.27 7.44
N SER A 134 19.41 -6.94 7.34
CA SER A 134 19.02 -5.98 8.38
C SER A 134 17.60 -5.50 8.14
N GLN A 135 16.66 -5.90 9.01
CA GLN A 135 15.29 -5.39 8.98
C GLN A 135 15.23 -4.03 9.68
N ARG A 136 14.73 -3.01 8.99
CA ARG A 136 14.77 -1.61 9.44
C ARG A 136 13.42 -0.94 9.56
N GLY A 137 12.38 -1.72 9.72
CA GLY A 137 11.02 -1.22 9.96
C GLY A 137 10.06 -2.34 10.26
N THR A 138 8.89 -1.97 10.76
CA THR A 138 7.76 -2.88 10.98
C THR A 138 6.46 -2.21 10.57
N THR A 139 5.44 -3.00 10.30
CA THR A 139 4.12 -2.47 9.92
C THR A 139 2.98 -3.23 10.59
N TRP A 140 1.88 -2.50 10.86
CA TRP A 140 0.62 -3.14 11.25
C TRP A 140 -0.19 -3.63 10.04
N GLN A 141 0.12 -3.13 8.83
CA GLN A 141 -0.61 -3.43 7.61
C GLN A 141 0.04 -4.56 6.83
N ALA A 142 -0.78 -5.50 6.39
CA ALA A 142 -0.49 -6.34 5.26
C ALA A 142 -1.49 -5.94 4.18
N THR A 143 -1.01 -5.49 3.04
CA THR A 143 -1.84 -4.84 2.01
C THR A 143 -1.94 -5.69 0.75
N PRO A 144 -2.46 -6.93 0.85
CA PRO A 144 -2.64 -7.74 -0.34
C PRO A 144 -3.58 -7.05 -1.31
N GLY A 145 -3.23 -7.14 -2.59
CA GLY A 145 -4.05 -6.64 -3.66
C GLY A 145 -5.27 -7.51 -3.89
N LEU A 146 -6.29 -6.91 -4.43
CA LEU A 146 -7.54 -7.57 -4.74
C LEU A 146 -8.15 -6.98 -6.01
N PHE A 147 -9.13 -7.69 -6.58
CA PHE A 147 -9.99 -7.16 -7.62
C PHE A 147 -11.41 -7.02 -7.04
N ALA A 148 -11.87 -5.78 -6.92
CA ALA A 148 -13.21 -5.44 -6.45
C ALA A 148 -14.14 -5.30 -7.65
N TYR A 149 -15.20 -6.08 -7.69
CA TYR A 149 -16.14 -6.08 -8.81
C TYR A 149 -17.57 -5.77 -8.36
N ARG A 150 -18.34 -5.21 -9.28
CA ARG A 150 -19.78 -4.97 -9.13
C ARG A 150 -20.53 -6.27 -9.25
N ARG A 151 -21.19 -6.71 -8.18
CA ARG A 151 -21.97 -7.97 -8.17
C ARG A 151 -23.05 -8.00 -9.25
N SER A 152 -23.82 -6.93 -9.39
CA SER A 152 -24.90 -6.83 -10.38
C SER A 152 -24.37 -6.91 -11.83
N ILE A 153 -23.22 -6.29 -12.10
CA ILE A 153 -22.58 -6.35 -13.43
C ILE A 153 -22.02 -7.74 -13.69
N ALA A 154 -21.34 -8.35 -12.71
CA ALA A 154 -20.83 -9.72 -12.84
C ALA A 154 -21.95 -10.72 -13.14
N LYS A 155 -23.08 -10.59 -12.47
CA LYS A 155 -24.23 -11.45 -12.71
C LYS A 155 -24.78 -11.32 -14.13
N GLU A 156 -24.84 -10.10 -14.64
CA GLU A 156 -25.29 -9.84 -16.03
C GLU A 156 -24.29 -10.39 -17.05
N VAL A 157 -22.99 -10.19 -16.82
CA VAL A 157 -21.93 -10.56 -17.78
C VAL A 157 -21.56 -12.03 -17.71
N LEU A 158 -21.49 -12.60 -16.48
CA LEU A 158 -20.99 -13.96 -16.23
C LEU A 158 -22.08 -14.95 -15.80
N GLY A 159 -23.25 -14.46 -15.41
CA GLY A 159 -24.33 -15.30 -14.85
C GLY A 159 -24.15 -15.62 -13.36
N THR A 160 -23.14 -15.10 -12.70
CA THR A 160 -22.84 -15.30 -11.28
C THR A 160 -22.23 -14.06 -10.68
N ASP A 161 -22.47 -13.85 -9.38
CA ASP A 161 -21.81 -12.83 -8.58
C ASP A 161 -21.04 -13.43 -7.39
N ASP A 162 -21.00 -14.76 -7.28
CA ASP A 162 -20.28 -15.44 -6.20
C ASP A 162 -18.77 -15.26 -6.35
N PRO A 163 -18.06 -14.78 -5.31
CA PRO A 163 -16.63 -14.48 -5.39
C PRO A 163 -15.76 -15.64 -5.88
N ALA A 164 -16.02 -16.86 -5.41
CA ALA A 164 -15.25 -18.03 -5.82
C ALA A 164 -15.48 -18.37 -7.30
N GLU A 165 -16.72 -18.28 -7.77
CA GLU A 165 -17.07 -18.52 -9.17
C GLU A 165 -16.52 -17.41 -10.08
N VAL A 166 -16.66 -16.14 -9.69
CA VAL A 166 -16.11 -15.01 -10.44
C VAL A 166 -14.60 -15.14 -10.59
N GLN A 167 -13.89 -15.53 -9.52
CA GLN A 167 -12.45 -15.76 -9.58
C GLN A 167 -12.05 -16.79 -10.65
N THR A 168 -12.85 -17.82 -10.90
CA THR A 168 -12.55 -18.79 -11.97
C THR A 168 -12.51 -18.17 -13.35
N TYR A 169 -13.25 -17.08 -13.58
CA TYR A 169 -13.23 -16.31 -14.83
C TYR A 169 -12.10 -15.28 -14.92
N LEU A 170 -11.43 -14.96 -13.79
CA LEU A 170 -10.42 -13.90 -13.69
C LEU A 170 -9.05 -14.44 -13.28
N SER A 171 -8.85 -15.74 -13.27
CA SER A 171 -7.68 -16.39 -12.64
C SER A 171 -6.38 -16.26 -13.43
N ASP A 172 -6.41 -15.79 -14.66
CA ASP A 172 -5.25 -15.41 -15.45
C ASP A 172 -5.61 -14.27 -16.40
N TRP A 173 -4.62 -13.68 -17.07
CA TRP A 173 -4.84 -12.54 -17.95
C TRP A 173 -5.61 -12.89 -19.22
N ASP A 174 -5.48 -14.09 -19.75
CA ASP A 174 -6.25 -14.52 -20.92
C ASP A 174 -7.74 -14.59 -20.59
N LYS A 175 -8.08 -15.18 -19.45
CA LYS A 175 -9.46 -15.23 -18.94
C LYS A 175 -9.99 -13.85 -18.61
N PHE A 176 -9.16 -13.01 -18.00
CA PHE A 176 -9.51 -11.61 -17.69
C PHE A 176 -9.85 -10.84 -18.96
N ASN A 177 -9.06 -11.00 -20.01
CA ASN A 177 -9.31 -10.38 -21.31
C ASN A 177 -10.61 -10.87 -21.96
N ASP A 178 -10.95 -12.16 -21.81
CA ASP A 178 -12.22 -12.71 -22.29
C ASP A 178 -13.42 -12.05 -21.59
N VAL A 179 -13.32 -11.82 -20.28
CA VAL A 179 -14.35 -11.11 -19.52
C VAL A 179 -14.45 -9.65 -19.98
N ALA A 180 -13.34 -9.01 -20.27
CA ALA A 180 -13.33 -7.64 -20.80
C ALA A 180 -14.16 -7.52 -22.08
N ALA A 181 -14.00 -8.47 -23.01
CA ALA A 181 -14.78 -8.52 -24.25
C ALA A 181 -16.27 -8.77 -23.98
N LYS A 182 -16.61 -9.69 -23.07
CA LYS A 182 -18.00 -9.97 -22.68
C LYS A 182 -18.67 -8.76 -22.02
N ALA A 183 -17.94 -8.06 -21.14
CA ALA A 183 -18.43 -6.85 -20.49
C ALA A 183 -18.72 -5.76 -21.52
N ALA A 184 -17.81 -5.54 -22.47
CA ALA A 184 -17.98 -4.56 -23.54
C ALA A 184 -19.21 -4.87 -24.40
N ALA A 185 -19.47 -6.13 -24.71
CA ALA A 185 -20.66 -6.56 -25.46
C ALA A 185 -21.98 -6.24 -24.73
N LYS A 186 -21.94 -6.07 -23.41
CA LYS A 186 -23.08 -5.67 -22.56
C LYS A 186 -23.10 -4.16 -22.26
N GLY A 187 -22.19 -3.39 -22.81
CA GLY A 187 -22.12 -1.93 -22.59
C GLY A 187 -21.34 -1.49 -21.37
N TYR A 188 -20.55 -2.37 -20.78
CA TYR A 188 -19.70 -2.09 -19.62
C TYR A 188 -18.23 -1.95 -20.02
N LYS A 189 -17.49 -1.18 -19.24
CA LYS A 189 -16.02 -1.15 -19.30
C LYS A 189 -15.46 -2.21 -18.36
N MET A 190 -14.34 -2.80 -18.70
CA MET A 190 -13.68 -3.75 -17.81
C MET A 190 -12.94 -3.06 -16.66
N LEU A 191 -12.23 -1.97 -16.98
CA LEU A 191 -11.45 -1.14 -16.05
C LEU A 191 -11.81 0.32 -16.23
N SER A 192 -11.44 1.16 -15.26
CA SER A 192 -11.63 2.60 -15.34
C SER A 192 -10.57 3.27 -16.21
N GLY A 193 -9.28 2.96 -16.01
CA GLY A 193 -8.23 3.71 -16.67
C GLY A 193 -6.92 2.98 -16.92
N PHE A 194 -5.91 3.80 -17.25
CA PHE A 194 -4.61 3.33 -17.71
C PHE A 194 -3.78 2.65 -16.62
N ASP A 195 -3.92 3.13 -15.38
CA ASP A 195 -3.04 2.74 -14.27
C ASP A 195 -3.61 1.57 -13.46
N ASP A 196 -4.88 1.22 -13.70
CA ASP A 196 -5.64 0.31 -12.81
C ASP A 196 -4.92 -1.01 -12.55
N ALA A 197 -4.40 -1.66 -13.59
CA ALA A 197 -3.76 -2.97 -13.48
C ALA A 197 -2.24 -2.91 -13.29
N TYR A 198 -1.64 -1.73 -13.31
CA TYR A 198 -0.18 -1.60 -13.38
C TYR A 198 0.56 -2.34 -12.26
N ARG A 199 0.11 -2.21 -11.01
CA ARG A 199 0.78 -2.84 -9.87
C ARG A 199 0.78 -4.37 -9.94
N THR A 200 -0.26 -4.95 -10.51
CA THR A 200 -0.31 -6.40 -10.72
C THR A 200 0.81 -6.87 -11.66
N PHE A 201 1.13 -6.09 -12.67
CA PHE A 201 2.24 -6.38 -13.58
C PHE A 201 3.60 -6.05 -12.96
N SER A 202 3.73 -4.90 -12.32
CA SER A 202 5.02 -4.46 -11.76
C SER A 202 5.46 -5.26 -10.54
N ASN A 203 4.53 -5.86 -9.80
CA ASN A 203 4.86 -6.75 -8.68
C ASN A 203 5.29 -8.15 -9.14
N ASN A 204 5.02 -8.54 -10.38
CA ASN A 204 5.29 -9.87 -10.91
C ASN A 204 6.35 -9.83 -12.02
N VAL A 205 7.43 -9.10 -11.78
CA VAL A 205 8.57 -9.00 -12.68
C VAL A 205 9.60 -10.12 -12.42
N SER A 206 10.35 -10.50 -13.45
CA SER A 206 11.37 -11.55 -13.37
C SER A 206 12.75 -11.06 -12.91
N ALA A 207 12.95 -9.74 -12.90
CA ALA A 207 14.23 -9.12 -12.54
C ALA A 207 14.00 -7.72 -11.94
N PRO A 208 14.93 -7.23 -11.10
CA PRO A 208 14.87 -5.85 -10.59
C PRO A 208 14.95 -4.83 -11.73
N TRP A 209 14.40 -3.65 -11.49
CA TRP A 209 14.54 -2.51 -12.41
C TRP A 209 16.01 -2.17 -12.72
N VAL A 210 16.87 -2.24 -11.72
CA VAL A 210 18.26 -1.79 -11.84
C VAL A 210 19.22 -2.90 -11.37
N THR A 211 20.21 -3.17 -12.20
CA THR A 211 21.38 -3.97 -11.85
C THR A 211 22.63 -3.17 -12.20
N GLY A 212 23.42 -2.79 -11.20
CA GLY A 212 24.52 -1.86 -11.39
C GLY A 212 24.04 -0.48 -11.85
N THR A 213 24.39 -0.09 -13.08
CA THR A 213 23.96 1.16 -13.73
C THR A 213 22.99 0.93 -14.89
N THR A 214 22.54 -0.31 -15.06
CA THR A 214 21.65 -0.72 -16.15
C THR A 214 20.21 -0.83 -15.68
N VAL A 215 19.32 -0.14 -16.37
CA VAL A 215 17.86 -0.27 -16.22
C VAL A 215 17.39 -1.39 -17.15
N THR A 216 16.69 -2.37 -16.60
CA THR A 216 16.08 -3.44 -17.37
C THR A 216 14.55 -3.31 -17.30
N VAL A 217 13.93 -3.09 -18.46
CA VAL A 217 12.48 -3.11 -18.58
C VAL A 217 12.04 -4.58 -18.68
N ASP A 218 11.26 -5.02 -17.70
CA ASP A 218 10.80 -6.40 -17.64
C ASP A 218 9.73 -6.67 -18.71
N GLU A 219 9.72 -7.89 -19.26
CA GLU A 219 8.71 -8.33 -20.22
C GLU A 219 7.30 -8.16 -19.67
N ASN A 220 7.09 -8.36 -18.37
CA ASN A 220 5.77 -8.23 -17.75
C ASN A 220 5.24 -6.79 -17.76
N LEU A 221 6.14 -5.80 -17.73
CA LEU A 221 5.75 -4.40 -17.89
C LEU A 221 5.31 -4.09 -19.31
N MET A 222 5.95 -4.70 -20.31
CA MET A 222 5.52 -4.57 -21.69
C MET A 222 4.17 -5.26 -21.96
N LYS A 223 3.87 -6.32 -21.24
CA LYS A 223 2.52 -6.94 -21.27
C LYS A 223 1.45 -5.97 -20.77
N TRP A 224 1.76 -5.20 -19.71
CA TRP A 224 0.86 -4.11 -19.27
C TRP A 224 0.65 -3.06 -20.37
N VAL A 225 1.73 -2.66 -21.04
CA VAL A 225 1.67 -1.68 -22.14
C VAL A 225 0.75 -2.20 -23.26
N ASP A 226 0.95 -3.44 -23.70
CA ASP A 226 0.18 -4.05 -24.78
C ASP A 226 -1.31 -4.19 -24.41
N GLN A 227 -1.59 -4.68 -23.21
CA GLN A 227 -2.97 -4.83 -22.73
C GLN A 227 -3.68 -3.47 -22.60
N THR A 228 -3.00 -2.48 -22.03
CA THR A 228 -3.59 -1.15 -21.80
C THR A 228 -3.87 -0.45 -23.13
N LYS A 229 -2.97 -0.58 -24.11
CA LYS A 229 -3.20 -0.07 -25.46
C LYS A 229 -4.41 -0.74 -26.11
N GLU A 230 -4.50 -2.07 -26.03
CA GLU A 230 -5.64 -2.83 -26.55
C GLU A 230 -6.96 -2.40 -25.89
N TYR A 231 -6.98 -2.30 -24.57
CA TYR A 231 -8.18 -1.90 -23.82
C TYR A 231 -8.60 -0.46 -24.17
N THR A 232 -7.65 0.43 -24.34
CA THR A 232 -7.92 1.81 -24.72
C THR A 232 -8.50 1.88 -26.15
N ASP A 233 -7.87 1.20 -27.09
CA ASP A 233 -8.31 1.20 -28.50
C ASP A 233 -9.67 0.53 -28.70
N LYS A 234 -9.95 -0.53 -27.94
CA LYS A 234 -11.25 -1.25 -28.01
C LYS A 234 -12.33 -0.60 -27.14
N GLY A 235 -11.99 0.42 -26.36
CA GLY A 235 -12.94 1.08 -25.47
C GLY A 235 -13.34 0.25 -24.25
N TYR A 236 -12.42 -0.56 -23.72
CA TYR A 236 -12.64 -1.36 -22.50
C TYR A 236 -12.32 -0.60 -21.22
N ASN A 237 -11.86 0.64 -21.33
CA ASN A 237 -11.63 1.56 -20.21
C ASN A 237 -12.17 2.96 -20.52
N ASN A 238 -12.23 3.81 -19.50
CA ASN A 238 -12.67 5.21 -19.60
C ASN A 238 -11.51 6.21 -19.68
N LYS A 239 -10.28 5.75 -19.92
CA LYS A 239 -9.08 6.58 -20.07
C LYS A 239 -8.80 7.46 -18.84
N SER A 240 -9.19 6.99 -17.66
CA SER A 240 -8.93 7.69 -16.40
C SER A 240 -7.53 7.40 -15.87
N SER A 241 -7.14 8.13 -14.84
CA SER A 241 -5.98 7.84 -14.00
C SER A 241 -6.44 7.59 -12.57
N LEU A 242 -5.67 6.83 -11.79
CA LEU A 242 -5.94 6.62 -10.37
C LEU A 242 -6.09 7.96 -9.65
N TRP A 243 -7.07 8.03 -8.75
CA TRP A 243 -7.38 9.17 -7.91
C TRP A 243 -7.99 10.38 -8.62
N ASP A 244 -8.24 10.31 -9.93
CA ASP A 244 -8.98 11.38 -10.59
C ASP A 244 -10.50 11.26 -10.39
N SER A 245 -11.25 12.29 -10.79
CA SER A 245 -12.70 12.34 -10.61
C SER A 245 -13.45 11.27 -11.41
N GLN A 246 -12.96 10.89 -12.59
CA GLN A 246 -13.57 9.86 -13.42
C GLN A 246 -13.42 8.48 -12.76
N TRP A 247 -12.24 8.17 -12.23
CA TRP A 247 -12.00 6.93 -11.49
C TRP A 247 -12.92 6.82 -10.27
N ALA A 248 -13.08 7.90 -9.51
CA ALA A 248 -14.00 7.93 -8.37
C ALA A 248 -15.47 7.74 -8.79
N SER A 249 -15.92 8.44 -9.85
CA SER A 249 -17.27 8.31 -10.40
C SER A 249 -17.59 6.92 -10.90
N ASP A 250 -16.61 6.27 -11.53
CA ASP A 250 -16.78 4.91 -12.07
C ASP A 250 -17.08 3.88 -10.98
N GLN A 251 -16.69 4.16 -9.75
CA GLN A 251 -16.96 3.31 -8.57
C GLN A 251 -18.35 3.53 -7.96
N GLY A 252 -19.05 4.56 -8.39
CA GLY A 252 -20.31 4.99 -7.81
C GLY A 252 -21.55 4.49 -8.54
N PRO A 253 -22.74 5.01 -8.12
CA PRO A 253 -24.03 4.55 -8.61
C PRO A 253 -24.26 4.70 -10.12
N THR A 254 -23.59 5.67 -10.75
CA THR A 254 -23.69 5.92 -12.19
C THR A 254 -22.60 5.22 -12.99
N GLY A 255 -21.65 4.57 -12.33
CA GLY A 255 -20.52 3.88 -12.97
C GLY A 255 -20.97 2.63 -13.71
N LYS A 256 -20.29 2.35 -14.84
CA LYS A 256 -20.51 1.18 -15.68
C LYS A 256 -19.21 0.40 -15.89
N VAL A 257 -18.42 0.31 -14.85
CA VAL A 257 -17.14 -0.42 -14.86
C VAL A 257 -17.30 -1.71 -14.07
N PHE A 258 -16.82 -2.81 -14.67
CA PHE A 258 -16.92 -4.15 -14.09
C PHE A 258 -16.23 -4.24 -12.75
N GLY A 259 -14.98 -3.75 -12.67
CA GLY A 259 -14.23 -3.83 -11.43
C GLY A 259 -12.97 -2.97 -11.40
N PHE A 260 -12.33 -3.01 -10.24
CA PHE A 260 -11.19 -2.15 -9.89
C PHE A 260 -10.11 -2.97 -9.19
N PHE A 261 -8.87 -2.78 -9.59
CA PHE A 261 -7.75 -3.27 -8.79
C PHE A 261 -7.59 -2.37 -7.57
N TYR A 262 -7.61 -2.99 -6.40
CA TYR A 262 -7.57 -2.30 -5.12
C TYR A 262 -6.62 -3.00 -4.15
N SER A 263 -6.51 -2.45 -2.97
CA SER A 263 -5.90 -3.09 -1.81
C SER A 263 -6.92 -3.16 -0.68
N THR A 264 -6.68 -4.02 0.28
CA THR A 264 -7.56 -4.24 1.42
C THR A 264 -7.86 -2.95 2.21
N TRP A 265 -6.87 -2.06 2.34
CA TRP A 265 -7.08 -0.75 3.00
C TRP A 265 -8.01 0.16 2.20
N GLY A 266 -8.07 0.01 0.89
CA GLY A 266 -8.86 0.87 0.00
C GLY A 266 -10.36 0.62 0.08
N ILE A 267 -10.78 -0.55 0.56
CA ILE A 267 -12.20 -0.90 0.67
C ILE A 267 -12.95 0.15 1.49
N ASN A 268 -12.54 0.39 2.71
CA ASN A 268 -13.18 1.40 3.57
C ASN A 268 -12.70 2.82 3.31
N PHE A 269 -11.44 2.99 2.95
CA PHE A 269 -10.85 4.31 2.76
C PHE A 269 -11.42 5.06 1.57
N THR A 270 -11.73 4.35 0.47
CA THR A 270 -12.08 5.00 -0.80
C THR A 270 -13.31 4.39 -1.46
N LEU A 271 -13.33 3.06 -1.66
CA LEU A 271 -14.37 2.39 -2.44
C LEU A 271 -15.75 2.57 -1.81
N LEU A 272 -15.86 2.38 -0.50
CA LEU A 272 -17.12 2.53 0.22
C LEU A 272 -17.71 3.94 0.02
N GLY A 273 -16.91 4.98 0.27
CA GLY A 273 -17.36 6.36 0.10
C GLY A 273 -17.81 6.66 -1.32
N ASN A 274 -17.07 6.21 -2.32
CA ASN A 274 -17.40 6.40 -3.73
C ASN A 274 -18.66 5.64 -4.16
N SER A 275 -19.03 4.56 -3.47
CA SER A 275 -20.24 3.77 -3.76
C SER A 275 -21.54 4.47 -3.35
N LEU A 276 -21.48 5.44 -2.43
CA LEU A 276 -22.65 6.10 -1.85
C LEU A 276 -23.23 7.15 -2.79
N ALA A 277 -24.56 7.20 -2.89
CA ALA A 277 -25.28 8.30 -3.57
C ALA A 277 -25.24 9.57 -2.72
N THR A 278 -25.45 9.43 -1.41
CA THR A 278 -25.37 10.54 -0.45
C THR A 278 -24.16 10.30 0.45
N PRO A 279 -23.12 11.18 0.38
CA PRO A 279 -21.95 11.07 1.24
C PRO A 279 -22.30 11.17 2.73
N THR A 280 -21.49 10.55 3.59
CA THR A 280 -21.67 10.64 5.05
C THR A 280 -21.57 12.08 5.56
N ALA A 281 -20.71 12.90 4.95
CA ALA A 281 -20.59 14.33 5.26
C ALA A 281 -21.88 15.13 4.99
N GLU A 282 -22.77 14.62 4.15
CA GLU A 282 -24.06 15.20 3.81
C GLU A 282 -25.25 14.48 4.50
N GLY A 283 -24.95 13.67 5.51
CA GLY A 283 -25.96 12.93 6.28
C GLY A 283 -26.32 11.56 5.72
N GLY A 284 -25.63 11.09 4.68
CA GLY A 284 -25.80 9.74 4.15
C GLY A 284 -25.33 8.67 5.12
N LYS A 285 -25.99 7.50 5.09
CA LYS A 285 -25.61 6.36 5.90
C LYS A 285 -24.87 5.31 5.07
N GLU A 286 -23.96 4.62 5.71
CA GLU A 286 -23.23 3.48 5.13
C GLU A 286 -24.09 2.22 5.25
N GLU A 287 -25.10 2.11 4.39
CA GLU A 287 -26.07 1.02 4.42
C GLU A 287 -26.63 0.73 3.02
N VAL A 288 -27.15 -0.48 2.84
CA VAL A 288 -27.90 -0.87 1.64
C VAL A 288 -29.07 0.08 1.41
N GLY A 289 -29.20 0.58 0.19
CA GLY A 289 -30.17 1.60 -0.20
C GLY A 289 -29.55 2.97 -0.44
N ASN A 290 -28.32 3.21 0.06
CA ASN A 290 -27.55 4.40 -0.29
C ASN A 290 -26.59 4.09 -1.45
N GLY A 291 -26.96 4.52 -2.65
CA GLY A 291 -26.22 4.25 -3.87
C GLY A 291 -26.12 2.75 -4.15
N ILE A 292 -24.90 2.27 -4.33
CA ILE A 292 -24.61 0.86 -4.61
C ILE A 292 -23.88 0.16 -3.45
N TYR A 293 -24.02 0.68 -2.25
CA TYR A 293 -23.52 0.03 -1.04
C TYR A 293 -24.04 -1.42 -0.98
N GLY A 294 -23.14 -2.38 -0.82
CA GLY A 294 -23.48 -3.81 -0.80
C GLY A 294 -23.43 -4.51 -2.16
N ASP A 295 -23.19 -3.80 -3.26
CA ASP A 295 -23.10 -4.36 -4.61
C ASP A 295 -21.65 -4.66 -5.06
N TYR A 296 -20.68 -4.53 -4.17
CA TYR A 296 -19.31 -4.98 -4.43
C TYR A 296 -19.03 -6.33 -3.79
N ALA A 297 -18.14 -7.06 -4.39
CA ALA A 297 -17.43 -8.19 -3.80
C ALA A 297 -15.98 -8.15 -4.25
N VAL A 298 -15.14 -8.96 -3.64
CA VAL A 298 -13.71 -9.01 -3.97
C VAL A 298 -13.25 -10.42 -4.28
N CYS A 299 -12.27 -10.54 -5.16
CA CYS A 299 -11.56 -11.78 -5.46
C CYS A 299 -10.08 -11.48 -5.65
N GLU A 300 -9.25 -12.52 -5.80
CA GLU A 300 -7.79 -12.35 -5.95
C GLU A 300 -7.41 -11.64 -7.26
N GLY A 301 -8.15 -11.92 -8.33
CA GLY A 301 -7.79 -11.48 -9.68
C GLY A 301 -6.73 -12.38 -10.33
N PRO A 302 -6.06 -11.91 -11.41
CA PRO A 302 -5.23 -12.76 -12.25
C PRO A 302 -3.84 -13.09 -11.66
N GLN A 303 -3.31 -12.24 -10.79
CA GLN A 303 -2.00 -12.43 -10.16
C GLN A 303 -1.98 -11.81 -8.76
N PRO A 304 -1.25 -12.41 -7.81
CA PRO A 304 -1.04 -11.81 -6.50
C PRO A 304 -0.21 -10.54 -6.61
N TYR A 305 -0.55 -9.53 -5.82
CA TYR A 305 0.19 -8.28 -5.72
C TYR A 305 -0.10 -7.60 -4.39
N TYR A 306 0.67 -6.59 -4.06
CA TYR A 306 0.37 -5.70 -2.94
C TYR A 306 0.21 -4.27 -3.46
N TRP A 307 -0.49 -3.46 -2.70
CA TRP A 307 -0.60 -2.02 -2.97
C TRP A 307 -0.58 -1.24 -1.68
N GLY A 308 0.42 -0.36 -1.56
CA GLY A 308 0.58 0.49 -0.40
C GLY A 308 1.13 -0.24 0.81
N GLY A 309 0.79 0.29 1.95
CA GLY A 309 1.31 -0.12 3.24
C GLY A 309 2.26 0.91 3.81
N THR A 310 2.14 1.06 5.12
CA THR A 310 2.89 2.04 5.91
C THR A 310 3.76 1.32 6.91
N TRP A 311 5.07 1.58 6.87
CA TRP A 311 6.03 1.04 7.83
C TRP A 311 6.45 2.09 8.83
N ILE A 312 6.72 1.63 10.04
CA ILE A 312 7.24 2.42 11.15
C ILE A 312 8.74 2.21 11.21
N CYS A 313 9.51 3.29 11.12
CA CYS A 313 10.96 3.26 11.24
C CYS A 313 11.40 3.99 12.51
N GLY A 314 12.31 3.39 13.26
CA GLY A 314 13.05 4.07 14.33
C GLY A 314 14.18 4.90 13.74
N ALA A 315 14.27 6.16 14.12
CA ALA A 315 15.30 7.07 13.60
C ALA A 315 16.61 6.91 14.35
N ALA A 316 17.72 6.86 13.63
CA ALA A 316 19.05 6.95 14.23
C ALA A 316 19.19 8.25 15.00
N GLY A 317 19.81 8.20 16.18
CA GLY A 317 19.97 9.35 17.08
C GLY A 317 18.83 9.57 18.06
N SER A 318 17.76 8.76 18.00
CA SER A 318 16.67 8.84 18.98
C SER A 318 17.15 8.52 20.41
N ASP A 319 16.64 9.24 21.38
CA ASP A 319 16.82 8.97 22.82
C ASP A 319 15.64 8.21 23.44
N ASN A 320 14.73 7.66 22.59
CA ASN A 320 13.49 6.99 23.00
C ASN A 320 13.41 5.53 22.55
N LEU A 321 14.52 4.79 22.57
CA LEU A 321 14.59 3.44 22.00
C LEU A 321 13.61 2.46 22.66
N GLU A 322 13.43 2.52 23.98
CA GLU A 322 12.51 1.62 24.68
C GLU A 322 11.03 1.93 24.32
N THR A 323 10.69 3.20 24.18
CA THR A 323 9.36 3.60 23.74
C THR A 323 9.09 3.18 22.30
N ILE A 324 10.07 3.36 21.41
CA ILE A 324 9.99 2.90 20.01
C ILE A 324 9.74 1.38 19.97
N LYS A 325 10.49 0.62 20.75
CA LYS A 325 10.35 -0.83 20.88
C LYS A 325 8.94 -1.22 21.32
N ASP A 326 8.41 -0.58 22.35
CA ASP A 326 7.08 -0.88 22.87
C ASP A 326 5.98 -0.54 21.86
N VAL A 327 6.09 0.59 21.15
CA VAL A 327 5.18 0.97 20.08
C VAL A 327 5.19 -0.08 18.96
N MET A 328 6.36 -0.51 18.51
CA MET A 328 6.49 -1.53 17.49
C MET A 328 5.89 -2.87 17.95
N LEU A 329 6.19 -3.32 19.16
CA LEU A 329 5.64 -4.55 19.73
C LEU A 329 4.11 -4.53 19.78
N LYS A 330 3.53 -3.46 20.32
CA LYS A 330 2.08 -3.34 20.50
C LYS A 330 1.33 -3.13 19.19
N LEU A 331 1.81 -2.23 18.36
CA LEU A 331 1.07 -1.80 17.15
C LEU A 331 1.42 -2.57 15.89
N THR A 332 2.46 -3.42 15.89
CA THR A 332 2.83 -4.20 14.71
C THR A 332 3.02 -5.70 14.96
N CYS A 333 3.17 -6.13 16.20
CA CYS A 333 3.47 -7.53 16.53
C CYS A 333 2.40 -8.21 17.39
N ASP A 334 1.60 -7.45 18.14
CA ASP A 334 0.63 -8.00 19.08
C ASP A 334 -0.58 -8.61 18.34
N GLU A 335 -0.79 -9.91 18.49
CA GLU A 335 -1.86 -10.63 17.81
C GLU A 335 -3.25 -10.08 18.15
N ALA A 336 -3.52 -9.83 19.42
CA ALA A 336 -4.84 -9.36 19.85
C ALA A 336 -5.15 -7.96 19.33
N ILE A 337 -4.17 -7.07 19.34
CA ILE A 337 -4.31 -5.71 18.80
C ILE A 337 -4.48 -5.75 17.28
N MET A 338 -3.70 -6.56 16.56
CA MET A 338 -3.84 -6.73 15.12
C MET A 338 -5.23 -7.25 14.75
N LYS A 339 -5.72 -8.25 15.48
CA LYS A 339 -7.09 -8.77 15.29
C LYS A 339 -8.15 -7.69 15.51
N GLN A 340 -8.01 -6.90 16.58
CA GLN A 340 -8.99 -5.85 16.91
C GLN A 340 -9.01 -4.74 15.84
N ILE A 341 -7.85 -4.34 15.33
CA ILE A 341 -7.78 -3.35 14.24
C ILE A 341 -8.56 -3.86 13.03
N THR A 342 -8.36 -5.11 12.62
CA THR A 342 -9.09 -5.69 11.50
C THR A 342 -10.60 -5.74 11.76
N MET A 343 -11.02 -6.17 12.95
CA MET A 343 -12.43 -6.24 13.30
C MET A 343 -13.11 -4.87 13.25
N ASP A 344 -12.41 -3.82 13.68
CA ASP A 344 -12.97 -2.46 13.75
C ASP A 344 -12.92 -1.71 12.42
N THR A 345 -11.88 -1.94 11.61
CA THR A 345 -11.58 -1.12 10.43
C THR A 345 -11.72 -1.86 9.11
N GLN A 346 -11.88 -3.18 9.13
CA GLN A 346 -11.83 -4.09 7.97
C GLN A 346 -10.46 -4.07 7.24
N ASP A 347 -9.45 -3.43 7.80
CA ASP A 347 -8.08 -3.47 7.29
C ASP A 347 -7.48 -4.85 7.48
N TYR A 348 -6.65 -5.28 6.57
CA TYR A 348 -5.94 -6.56 6.66
C TYR A 348 -4.63 -6.34 7.41
N THR A 349 -4.53 -6.85 8.64
CA THR A 349 -3.36 -6.58 9.48
C THR A 349 -2.27 -7.63 9.38
N ASN A 350 -1.08 -7.24 9.79
CA ASN A 350 0.16 -7.98 9.59
C ASN A 350 0.41 -9.03 10.68
N ASN A 351 -0.56 -9.93 10.85
CA ASN A 351 -0.43 -11.05 11.77
C ASN A 351 -1.16 -12.26 11.18
N GLU A 352 -0.40 -13.26 10.75
CA GLU A 352 -0.95 -14.44 10.09
C GLU A 352 -1.98 -15.16 10.94
N LYS A 353 -1.69 -15.34 12.24
CA LYS A 353 -2.58 -16.05 13.15
C LYS A 353 -3.88 -15.29 13.38
N ALA A 354 -3.81 -13.98 13.58
CA ALA A 354 -4.99 -13.14 13.72
C ALA A 354 -5.87 -13.20 12.46
N MET A 355 -5.27 -13.13 11.28
CA MET A 355 -6.00 -13.20 10.01
C MET A 355 -6.62 -14.58 9.79
N GLU A 356 -5.93 -15.66 10.11
CA GLU A 356 -6.48 -17.02 10.05
C GLU A 356 -7.67 -17.21 10.99
N GLU A 357 -7.62 -16.66 12.20
CA GLU A 357 -8.74 -16.72 13.14
C GLU A 357 -9.99 -16.00 12.59
N ILE A 358 -9.82 -14.81 12.04
CA ILE A 358 -10.92 -14.06 11.41
C ILE A 358 -11.43 -14.79 10.16
N ALA A 359 -10.52 -15.35 9.35
CA ALA A 359 -10.86 -16.11 8.16
C ALA A 359 -11.80 -17.29 8.45
N LYS A 360 -11.62 -17.92 9.60
CA LYS A 360 -12.42 -19.09 10.04
C LYS A 360 -13.67 -18.71 10.85
N SER A 361 -13.84 -17.43 11.15
CA SER A 361 -14.97 -16.92 11.93
C SER A 361 -16.19 -16.62 11.05
N ASP A 362 -17.25 -16.15 11.67
CA ASP A 362 -18.46 -15.67 11.02
C ASP A 362 -18.38 -14.17 10.63
N TYR A 363 -17.16 -13.60 10.62
CA TYR A 363 -16.92 -12.22 10.19
C TYR A 363 -17.49 -11.97 8.79
N LYS A 364 -18.23 -10.88 8.64
CA LYS A 364 -18.85 -10.48 7.37
C LYS A 364 -18.71 -8.98 7.17
N SER A 365 -18.50 -8.58 5.92
CA SER A 365 -18.57 -7.19 5.50
C SER A 365 -19.90 -6.91 4.83
N ASP A 366 -20.74 -6.09 5.42
CA ASP A 366 -22.02 -5.69 4.82
C ASP A 366 -21.79 -4.93 3.51
N PHE A 367 -20.76 -4.11 3.46
CA PHE A 367 -20.37 -3.40 2.25
C PHE A 367 -20.04 -4.36 1.09
N LEU A 368 -19.46 -5.51 1.40
CA LEU A 368 -19.12 -6.54 0.40
C LEU A 368 -20.24 -7.59 0.22
N GLY A 369 -21.48 -7.22 0.56
CA GLY A 369 -22.63 -8.12 0.39
C GLY A 369 -22.62 -9.32 1.33
N GLY A 370 -21.98 -9.21 2.49
CA GLY A 370 -21.85 -10.28 3.47
C GLY A 370 -20.62 -11.18 3.29
N GLN A 371 -19.69 -10.81 2.43
CA GLN A 371 -18.45 -11.57 2.21
C GLN A 371 -17.49 -11.44 3.39
N ASN A 372 -16.85 -12.56 3.78
CA ASN A 372 -15.64 -12.54 4.60
C ASN A 372 -14.43 -12.48 3.68
N HIS A 373 -13.99 -11.26 3.35
CA HIS A 373 -12.84 -11.05 2.45
C HIS A 373 -11.50 -11.43 3.10
N ILE A 374 -11.43 -11.46 4.43
CA ILE A 374 -10.23 -11.89 5.14
C ILE A 374 -9.93 -13.36 4.85
N ALA A 375 -10.96 -14.21 4.78
CA ALA A 375 -10.81 -15.61 4.41
C ALA A 375 -10.17 -15.80 3.03
N LEU A 376 -10.50 -14.92 2.08
CA LEU A 376 -9.96 -14.98 0.73
C LEU A 376 -8.45 -14.66 0.69
N PHE A 377 -8.00 -13.71 1.49
CA PHE A 377 -6.62 -13.20 1.44
C PHE A 377 -5.65 -13.86 2.42
N ALA A 378 -6.13 -14.64 3.39
CA ALA A 378 -5.27 -15.31 4.37
C ALA A 378 -4.20 -16.19 3.72
N GLU A 379 -4.53 -16.84 2.61
CA GLU A 379 -3.57 -17.63 1.82
C GLU A 379 -2.88 -16.77 0.74
N ALA A 380 -3.62 -15.89 0.05
CA ALA A 380 -3.10 -15.10 -1.06
C ALA A 380 -1.95 -14.18 -0.65
N ALA A 381 -1.99 -13.60 0.55
CA ALA A 381 -0.93 -12.75 1.08
C ALA A 381 0.43 -13.45 1.17
N THR A 382 0.46 -14.77 1.33
CA THR A 382 1.71 -15.55 1.39
C THR A 382 2.39 -15.71 0.02
N LYS A 383 1.68 -15.44 -1.07
CA LYS A 383 2.17 -15.57 -2.45
C LYS A 383 2.83 -14.31 -2.99
N ILE A 384 2.78 -13.21 -2.24
CA ILE A 384 3.40 -11.94 -2.64
C ILE A 384 4.91 -12.08 -2.55
N ASP A 385 5.61 -11.76 -3.65
CA ASP A 385 7.07 -11.85 -3.78
C ASP A 385 7.66 -10.48 -4.03
N MET A 386 8.52 -10.03 -3.10
CA MET A 386 9.20 -8.74 -3.13
C MET A 386 10.70 -8.85 -3.46
N SER A 387 11.15 -10.03 -3.90
CA SER A 387 12.58 -10.30 -4.12
C SER A 387 13.23 -9.39 -5.19
N ASN A 388 12.44 -8.82 -6.10
CA ASN A 388 12.91 -7.93 -7.15
C ASN A 388 12.72 -6.43 -6.85
N ALA A 389 12.29 -6.08 -5.64
CA ALA A 389 12.16 -4.67 -5.24
C ALA A 389 13.53 -3.98 -5.15
N GLY A 390 13.57 -2.71 -5.51
CA GLY A 390 14.79 -1.91 -5.49
C GLY A 390 14.55 -0.44 -5.14
N PRO A 391 15.62 0.32 -4.81
CA PRO A 391 15.50 1.70 -4.35
C PRO A 391 15.06 2.70 -5.43
N TYR A 392 15.15 2.32 -6.69
CA TYR A 392 14.72 3.15 -7.82
C TYR A 392 13.26 2.91 -8.23
N ASP A 393 12.56 1.97 -7.60
CA ASP A 393 11.26 1.50 -8.08
C ASP A 393 10.22 2.61 -8.20
N GLN A 394 10.10 3.47 -7.20
CA GLN A 394 9.13 4.58 -7.23
C GLN A 394 9.31 5.45 -8.47
N GLY A 395 10.51 5.98 -8.66
CA GLY A 395 10.79 6.90 -9.75
C GLY A 395 10.72 6.24 -11.13
N LEU A 396 11.19 5.00 -11.25
CA LEU A 396 11.14 4.28 -12.53
C LEU A 396 9.71 3.88 -12.90
N ASN A 397 8.92 3.42 -11.94
CA ASN A 397 7.50 3.10 -12.17
C ASN A 397 6.70 4.35 -12.57
N GLU A 398 6.90 5.47 -11.90
CA GLU A 398 6.25 6.73 -12.25
C GLU A 398 6.63 7.20 -13.67
N SER A 399 7.92 7.18 -13.98
CA SER A 399 8.43 7.58 -15.30
C SER A 399 7.94 6.67 -16.41
N PHE A 400 7.86 5.36 -16.15
CA PHE A 400 7.38 4.38 -17.11
C PHE A 400 5.90 4.60 -17.43
N GLN A 401 5.06 4.72 -16.42
CA GLN A 401 3.64 4.98 -16.62
C GLN A 401 3.39 6.31 -17.34
N ASN A 402 4.11 7.36 -16.96
CA ASN A 402 3.96 8.68 -17.58
C ASN A 402 4.38 8.66 -19.06
N ALA A 403 5.47 7.98 -19.40
CA ALA A 403 5.95 7.92 -20.78
C ALA A 403 4.97 7.19 -21.71
N PHE A 404 4.28 6.17 -21.24
CA PHE A 404 3.35 5.41 -22.07
C PHE A 404 1.94 5.98 -22.15
N LYS A 405 1.57 6.95 -21.30
CA LYS A 405 0.24 7.59 -21.39
C LYS A 405 -0.04 8.17 -22.77
N ASP A 406 0.90 8.88 -23.34
CA ASP A 406 0.74 9.47 -24.68
C ASP A 406 0.62 8.41 -25.79
N TYR A 407 1.28 7.28 -25.60
CA TYR A 407 1.10 6.13 -26.50
C TYR A 407 -0.32 5.56 -26.39
N PHE A 408 -0.87 5.38 -25.21
CA PHE A 408 -2.21 4.87 -25.01
C PHE A 408 -3.28 5.77 -25.64
N THR A 409 -3.09 7.06 -25.56
CA THR A 409 -4.02 8.05 -26.14
C THR A 409 -3.82 8.26 -27.65
N GLY A 410 -2.81 7.64 -28.25
CA GLY A 410 -2.52 7.75 -29.68
C GLY A 410 -1.74 9.00 -30.07
N ASN A 411 -1.25 9.77 -29.11
CA ASN A 411 -0.49 11.01 -29.37
C ASN A 411 0.93 10.75 -29.89
N VAL A 412 1.52 9.62 -29.49
CA VAL A 412 2.84 9.18 -29.94
C VAL A 412 2.82 7.70 -30.27
N GLU A 413 3.78 7.26 -31.09
CA GLU A 413 4.03 5.85 -31.35
C GLU A 413 4.83 5.21 -30.20
N GLU A 414 4.84 3.87 -30.13
CA GLU A 414 5.50 3.11 -29.08
C GLU A 414 7.00 3.46 -28.95
N ASP A 415 7.72 3.58 -30.07
CA ASP A 415 9.15 3.89 -30.05
C ASP A 415 9.43 5.28 -29.46
N ALA A 416 8.55 6.25 -29.70
CA ALA A 416 8.65 7.58 -29.08
C ALA A 416 8.39 7.52 -27.57
N ALA A 417 7.44 6.72 -27.12
CA ALA A 417 7.20 6.51 -25.68
C ALA A 417 8.40 5.87 -24.99
N LYS A 418 9.03 4.87 -25.60
CA LYS A 418 10.29 4.26 -25.12
C LYS A 418 11.42 5.29 -25.02
N ALA A 419 11.61 6.10 -26.04
CA ALA A 419 12.62 7.17 -26.05
C ALA A 419 12.37 8.22 -24.95
N ASN A 420 11.10 8.59 -24.73
CA ASN A 420 10.72 9.52 -23.68
C ASN A 420 11.02 8.97 -22.29
N PHE A 421 10.77 7.67 -22.07
CA PHE A 421 11.13 7.00 -20.83
C PHE A 421 12.65 7.03 -20.58
N GLU A 422 13.45 6.68 -21.58
CA GLU A 422 14.91 6.71 -21.46
C GLU A 422 15.43 8.11 -21.14
N THR A 423 14.90 9.14 -21.80
CA THR A 423 15.26 10.53 -21.54
C THR A 423 14.92 10.95 -20.10
N ALA A 424 13.71 10.64 -19.65
CA ALA A 424 13.25 10.99 -18.30
C ALA A 424 14.11 10.33 -17.22
N ILE A 425 14.49 9.08 -17.42
CA ILE A 425 15.32 8.33 -16.46
C ILE A 425 16.73 8.91 -16.37
N LYS A 426 17.35 9.20 -17.50
CA LYS A 426 18.71 9.76 -17.54
C LYS A 426 18.78 11.16 -16.93
N GLU A 427 17.73 11.95 -17.05
CA GLU A 427 17.62 13.24 -16.37
C GLU A 427 17.47 13.10 -14.86
N LYS A 428 16.60 12.17 -14.42
CA LYS A 428 16.31 11.95 -13.00
C LYS A 428 17.45 11.23 -12.28
N TYR A 429 18.07 10.26 -12.92
CA TYR A 429 19.12 9.39 -12.39
C TYR A 429 20.31 9.35 -13.35
N PRO A 430 21.17 10.41 -13.36
CA PRO A 430 22.31 10.49 -14.30
C PRO A 430 23.28 9.31 -14.20
N GLU A 431 23.33 8.62 -13.06
CA GLU A 431 24.14 7.42 -12.84
C GLU A 431 23.63 6.19 -13.59
N LEU A 432 22.39 6.17 -14.03
CA LEU A 432 21.81 5.08 -14.81
C LEU A 432 22.11 5.34 -16.30
N THR A 433 23.02 4.56 -16.86
CA THR A 433 23.61 4.84 -18.18
C THR A 433 22.96 4.08 -19.31
N ASP A 434 22.42 2.90 -19.05
CA ASP A 434 21.89 2.00 -20.07
C ASP A 434 20.45 1.59 -19.75
N VAL A 435 19.62 1.49 -20.78
CA VAL A 435 18.25 0.95 -20.69
C VAL A 435 18.13 -0.22 -21.66
N VAL A 436 17.76 -1.37 -21.14
CA VAL A 436 17.56 -2.60 -21.91
C VAL A 436 16.07 -2.93 -21.96
N TRP A 437 15.55 -3.09 -23.16
CA TRP A 437 14.20 -3.49 -23.45
C TRP A 437 14.10 -4.98 -23.75
N PRO A 438 12.96 -5.65 -23.45
CA PRO A 438 12.78 -7.03 -23.85
C PRO A 438 12.79 -7.18 -25.37
N ALA A 439 13.22 -8.36 -25.83
CA ALA A 439 13.34 -8.68 -27.26
C ALA A 439 11.99 -8.70 -27.99
#